data_846086acd5ae147e1d765c106b43d21b
#
_entry.id   846086acd5ae147e1d765c106b43d21b
#
_cell.length_a   1.000
_cell.length_b   1.000
_cell.length_c   1.000
_cell.angle_alpha   90.00
_cell.angle_beta   90.00
_cell.angle_gamma   90.00
#
_symmetry.space_group_name_H-M   'P 1'
#
loop_
_entity.id
_entity.type
_entity.pdbx_description
1 polymer ?
#
loop_
_entity_poly.entity_id
_entity_poly.type
_entity_poly.pdbx_seq_one_letter_code
_entity_poly.pdbx_strand_id
1 'polypeptide(L)'
;MVQVFPNSRNVIPGQVKFSIDLRNVTDELLDTMHGEITAFVECTARETGLAIGLERVSYYPPCPFHADCVGAVRAATEKLGYSSMDVVSGAGHDAIYVARLAPAGMIFVPCKDGISHNEIEDARADHLEAGCNVLLHAMLERAGVAGQGQADAQADTKAAQVA
;
A
#
# COMPACT_ATOMS: atom_id res chain seq x y z
N MET A 1 -17.68 -1.36 -10.50
CA MET A 1 -19.18 -1.28 -10.46
C MET A 1 -19.66 -0.83 -11.83
N VAL A 2 -20.74 -1.43 -12.38
CA VAL A 2 -21.39 -1.00 -13.63
C VAL A 2 -22.88 -0.82 -13.37
N GLN A 3 -23.45 0.30 -13.81
CA GLN A 3 -24.88 0.62 -13.73
C GLN A 3 -25.37 0.94 -15.14
N VAL A 4 -26.55 0.43 -15.50
CA VAL A 4 -27.13 0.55 -16.83
C VAL A 4 -28.55 1.10 -16.70
N PHE A 5 -28.94 2.08 -17.54
CA PHE A 5 -30.22 2.76 -17.48
C PHE A 5 -30.85 2.86 -18.89
N PRO A 6 -32.13 2.41 -19.05
CA PRO A 6 -32.85 1.53 -18.14
C PRO A 6 -32.23 0.14 -18.13
N ASN A 7 -32.24 -0.52 -16.98
CA ASN A 7 -31.75 -1.90 -16.85
C ASN A 7 -32.87 -2.87 -17.30
N SER A 8 -33.12 -2.91 -18.59
CA SER A 8 -34.19 -3.69 -19.21
C SER A 8 -33.63 -4.60 -20.31
N ARG A 9 -34.18 -5.83 -20.41
CA ARG A 9 -33.70 -6.84 -21.37
C ARG A 9 -33.99 -6.51 -22.85
N ASN A 10 -34.99 -5.70 -23.10
CA ASN A 10 -35.52 -5.41 -24.46
C ASN A 10 -35.39 -3.93 -24.83
N VAL A 11 -34.63 -3.16 -24.10
CA VAL A 11 -34.39 -1.74 -24.38
C VAL A 11 -32.88 -1.49 -24.43
N ILE A 12 -32.43 -0.81 -25.50
CA ILE A 12 -31.02 -0.37 -25.59
C ILE A 12 -30.77 0.67 -24.49
N PRO A 13 -29.72 0.52 -23.68
CA PRO A 13 -29.40 1.48 -22.62
C PRO A 13 -29.15 2.88 -23.19
N GLY A 14 -29.81 3.88 -22.60
CA GLY A 14 -29.54 5.29 -22.86
C GLY A 14 -28.36 5.85 -22.04
N GLN A 15 -28.00 5.18 -20.95
CA GLN A 15 -26.89 5.58 -20.11
C GLN A 15 -26.23 4.35 -19.47
N VAL A 16 -24.88 4.38 -19.44
CA VAL A 16 -24.05 3.43 -18.65
C VAL A 16 -23.11 4.22 -17.77
N LYS A 17 -23.08 3.91 -16.48
CA LYS A 17 -22.14 4.48 -15.52
C LYS A 17 -21.28 3.35 -14.94
N PHE A 18 -19.95 3.54 -14.92
CA PHE A 18 -19.02 2.59 -14.30
C PHE A 18 -17.86 3.31 -13.65
N SER A 19 -17.19 2.62 -12.73
CA SER A 19 -15.98 3.12 -12.07
C SER A 19 -14.74 2.43 -12.63
N ILE A 20 -13.66 3.20 -12.74
CA ILE A 20 -12.31 2.72 -13.02
C ILE A 20 -11.49 2.95 -11.75
N ASP A 21 -10.74 1.94 -11.33
CA ASP A 21 -9.82 2.01 -10.18
C ASP A 21 -8.39 1.92 -10.73
N LEU A 22 -7.61 2.97 -10.54
CA LEU A 22 -6.22 3.06 -10.97
C LEU A 22 -5.32 2.99 -9.75
N ARG A 23 -4.33 2.11 -9.78
CA ARG A 23 -3.34 1.97 -8.70
C ARG A 23 -1.95 1.87 -9.29
N ASN A 24 -1.03 2.66 -8.75
CA ASN A 24 0.38 2.59 -9.12
C ASN A 24 1.27 2.98 -7.93
N VAL A 25 2.58 2.79 -8.09
CA VAL A 25 3.59 2.99 -7.03
C VAL A 25 4.05 4.44 -6.92
N THR A 26 3.81 5.27 -7.93
CA THR A 26 4.15 6.71 -7.92
C THR A 26 3.00 7.55 -8.47
N ASP A 27 2.98 8.84 -8.07
CA ASP A 27 2.01 9.81 -8.56
C ASP A 27 2.17 10.08 -10.05
N GLU A 28 3.40 10.13 -10.56
CA GLU A 28 3.69 10.39 -11.97
C GLU A 28 3.11 9.29 -12.87
N LEU A 29 3.18 8.03 -12.42
CA LEU A 29 2.59 6.91 -13.15
C LEU A 29 1.05 6.93 -13.07
N LEU A 30 0.48 7.32 -11.93
CA LEU A 30 -0.97 7.52 -11.80
C LEU A 30 -1.48 8.64 -12.70
N ASP A 31 -0.76 9.75 -12.77
CA ASP A 31 -1.10 10.88 -13.63
C ASP A 31 -0.98 10.49 -15.12
N THR A 32 0.04 9.70 -15.48
CA THR A 32 0.19 9.15 -16.84
C THR A 32 -1.02 8.28 -17.21
N MET A 33 -1.38 7.31 -16.34
CA MET A 33 -2.55 6.44 -16.56
C MET A 33 -3.84 7.24 -16.68
N HIS A 34 -4.03 8.25 -15.82
CA HIS A 34 -5.20 9.12 -15.88
C HIS A 34 -5.24 9.93 -17.18
N GLY A 35 -4.10 10.46 -17.63
CA GLY A 35 -3.98 11.19 -18.88
C GLY A 35 -4.32 10.33 -20.10
N GLU A 36 -3.81 9.09 -20.15
CA GLU A 36 -4.12 8.14 -21.22
C GLU A 36 -5.61 7.80 -21.28
N ILE A 37 -6.24 7.56 -20.13
CA ILE A 37 -7.67 7.28 -20.05
C ILE A 37 -8.47 8.51 -20.49
N THR A 38 -8.09 9.70 -20.07
CA THR A 38 -8.75 10.94 -20.48
C THR A 38 -8.70 11.12 -21.99
N ALA A 39 -7.52 10.97 -22.58
CA ALA A 39 -7.34 11.07 -24.04
C ALA A 39 -8.16 10.01 -24.80
N PHE A 40 -8.20 8.77 -24.27
CA PHE A 40 -9.03 7.71 -24.86
C PHE A 40 -10.53 8.03 -24.80
N VAL A 41 -11.01 8.52 -23.67
CA VAL A 41 -12.41 8.93 -23.49
C VAL A 41 -12.79 10.05 -24.46
N GLU A 42 -11.95 11.08 -24.60
CA GLU A 42 -12.16 12.19 -25.52
C GLU A 42 -12.17 11.74 -27.00
N CYS A 43 -11.26 10.83 -27.36
CA CYS A 43 -11.22 10.25 -28.69
C CYS A 43 -12.51 9.46 -28.99
N THR A 44 -12.88 8.57 -28.04
CA THR A 44 -14.09 7.75 -28.17
C THR A 44 -15.36 8.61 -28.28
N ALA A 45 -15.47 9.68 -27.49
CA ALA A 45 -16.60 10.60 -27.57
C ALA A 45 -16.72 11.25 -28.96
N ARG A 46 -15.59 11.68 -29.54
CA ARG A 46 -15.56 12.25 -30.90
C ARG A 46 -15.92 11.24 -31.99
N GLU A 47 -15.39 10.02 -31.88
CA GLU A 47 -15.61 8.98 -32.90
C GLU A 47 -17.03 8.42 -32.88
N THR A 48 -17.61 8.28 -31.70
CA THR A 48 -18.93 7.65 -31.53
C THR A 48 -20.09 8.64 -31.46
N GLY A 49 -19.82 9.92 -31.22
CA GLY A 49 -20.85 10.94 -30.96
C GLY A 49 -21.54 10.79 -29.60
N LEU A 50 -21.02 9.91 -28.70
CA LEU A 50 -21.57 9.73 -27.37
C LEU A 50 -21.16 10.89 -26.44
N ALA A 51 -22.08 11.31 -25.59
CA ALA A 51 -21.76 12.22 -24.50
C ALA A 51 -21.11 11.41 -23.36
N ILE A 52 -19.79 11.55 -23.18
CA ILE A 52 -19.04 10.83 -22.15
C ILE A 52 -18.49 11.84 -21.13
N GLY A 53 -18.79 11.63 -19.85
CA GLY A 53 -18.20 12.38 -18.73
C GLY A 53 -17.23 11.52 -17.96
N LEU A 54 -16.06 12.06 -17.62
CA LEU A 54 -15.07 11.45 -16.75
C LEU A 54 -14.89 12.33 -15.53
N GLU A 55 -14.99 11.75 -14.33
CA GLU A 55 -14.84 12.45 -13.05
C GLU A 55 -13.92 11.66 -12.13
N ARG A 56 -12.92 12.33 -11.53
CA ARG A 56 -12.10 11.75 -10.45
C ARG A 56 -12.87 11.87 -9.13
N VAL A 57 -13.40 10.75 -8.65
CA VAL A 57 -14.24 10.72 -7.43
C VAL A 57 -13.44 10.56 -6.15
N SER A 58 -12.21 10.02 -6.22
CA SER A 58 -11.29 9.89 -5.08
C SER A 58 -9.85 9.82 -5.53
N TYR A 59 -8.94 10.18 -4.62
CA TYR A 59 -7.51 10.06 -4.83
C TYR A 59 -6.80 9.77 -3.50
N TYR A 60 -5.96 8.75 -3.52
CA TYR A 60 -5.06 8.37 -2.42
C TYR A 60 -3.65 8.29 -2.99
N PRO A 61 -2.71 9.15 -2.54
CA PRO A 61 -1.34 9.10 -3.02
C PRO A 61 -0.67 7.78 -2.65
N PRO A 62 0.24 7.26 -3.46
CA PRO A 62 1.11 6.16 -3.09
C PRO A 62 1.84 6.46 -1.77
N CYS A 63 2.01 5.44 -0.94
CA CYS A 63 2.65 5.60 0.36
C CYS A 63 3.85 4.65 0.47
N PRO A 64 5.08 5.10 0.15
CA PRO A 64 6.27 4.32 0.42
C PRO A 64 6.49 4.24 1.94
N PHE A 65 6.70 3.03 2.46
CA PHE A 65 7.04 2.84 3.85
C PHE A 65 8.49 3.24 4.15
N HIS A 66 8.76 3.55 5.42
CA HIS A 66 10.06 4.06 5.83
C HIS A 66 11.17 3.02 5.64
N ALA A 67 12.26 3.42 5.01
CA ALA A 67 13.36 2.53 4.66
C ALA A 67 13.93 1.75 5.86
N ASP A 68 14.06 2.40 7.03
CA ASP A 68 14.55 1.74 8.23
C ASP A 68 13.59 0.67 8.76
N CYS A 69 12.28 0.91 8.68
CA CYS A 69 11.29 -0.09 9.10
C CYS A 69 11.31 -1.31 8.17
N VAL A 70 11.37 -1.06 6.86
CA VAL A 70 11.52 -2.12 5.86
C VAL A 70 12.86 -2.84 6.03
N GLY A 71 13.96 -2.10 6.30
CA GLY A 71 15.28 -2.66 6.57
C GLY A 71 15.29 -3.58 7.79
N ALA A 72 14.67 -3.16 8.91
CA ALA A 72 14.55 -3.98 10.13
C ALA A 72 13.79 -5.30 9.86
N VAL A 73 12.72 -5.25 9.07
CA VAL A 73 11.97 -6.44 8.66
C VAL A 73 12.83 -7.39 7.83
N ARG A 74 13.58 -6.86 6.85
CA ARG A 74 14.52 -7.69 6.04
C ARG A 74 15.59 -8.34 6.91
N ALA A 75 16.25 -7.56 7.77
CA ALA A 75 17.29 -8.05 8.67
C ALA A 75 16.75 -9.13 9.64
N ALA A 76 15.57 -8.93 10.20
CA ALA A 76 14.91 -9.92 11.05
C ALA A 76 14.59 -11.22 10.29
N THR A 77 14.10 -11.10 9.07
CA THR A 77 13.77 -12.26 8.22
C THR A 77 15.02 -13.08 7.86
N GLU A 78 16.09 -12.39 7.46
CA GLU A 78 17.38 -13.02 7.15
C GLU A 78 17.98 -13.72 8.38
N LYS A 79 17.99 -13.04 9.54
CA LYS A 79 18.50 -13.57 10.82
C LYS A 79 17.76 -14.84 11.25
N LEU A 80 16.47 -14.92 11.00
CA LEU A 80 15.62 -16.06 11.34
C LEU A 80 15.64 -17.17 10.27
N GLY A 81 16.29 -16.94 9.13
CA GLY A 81 16.40 -17.91 8.04
C GLY A 81 15.10 -18.14 7.27
N TYR A 82 14.18 -17.17 7.30
CA TYR A 82 12.95 -17.24 6.50
C TYR A 82 13.17 -16.72 5.09
N SER A 83 12.46 -17.31 4.13
CA SER A 83 12.38 -16.76 2.78
C SER A 83 11.44 -15.56 2.75
N SER A 84 11.81 -14.51 2.01
CA SER A 84 10.99 -13.32 1.85
C SER A 84 11.17 -12.66 0.49
N MET A 85 10.24 -11.79 0.16
CA MET A 85 10.31 -10.90 -1.00
C MET A 85 9.68 -9.56 -0.67
N ASP A 86 10.21 -8.51 -1.27
CA ASP A 86 9.55 -7.21 -1.23
C ASP A 86 8.33 -7.23 -2.15
N VAL A 87 7.23 -6.69 -1.65
CA VAL A 87 5.98 -6.61 -2.42
C VAL A 87 5.41 -5.20 -2.36
N VAL A 88 4.76 -4.81 -3.45
CA VAL A 88 3.91 -3.61 -3.48
C VAL A 88 2.47 -4.05 -3.22
N SER A 89 1.87 -3.53 -2.15
CA SER A 89 0.44 -3.75 -1.92
C SER A 89 -0.38 -2.77 -2.75
N GLY A 90 -1.31 -3.30 -3.52
CA GLY A 90 -2.31 -2.50 -4.21
C GLY A 90 -3.52 -2.14 -3.34
N ALA A 91 -3.56 -2.59 -2.08
CA ALA A 91 -4.68 -2.33 -1.16
C ALA A 91 -4.42 -1.11 -0.26
N GLY A 92 -5.50 -0.52 0.26
CA GLY A 92 -5.42 0.45 1.34
C GLY A 92 -5.25 -0.26 2.69
N HIS A 93 -4.38 0.29 3.56
CA HIS A 93 -4.10 -0.25 4.90
C HIS A 93 -4.08 0.88 5.92
N ASP A 94 -4.44 0.61 7.15
CA ASP A 94 -4.37 1.57 8.25
C ASP A 94 -2.93 2.08 8.49
N ALA A 95 -1.93 1.26 8.17
CA ALA A 95 -0.52 1.65 8.22
C ALA A 95 -0.18 2.88 7.35
N ILE A 96 -0.96 3.18 6.30
CA ILE A 96 -0.80 4.39 5.49
C ILE A 96 -1.06 5.65 6.32
N TYR A 97 -2.04 5.61 7.23
CA TYR A 97 -2.34 6.73 8.12
C TYR A 97 -1.27 6.88 9.19
N VAL A 98 -0.75 5.76 9.72
CA VAL A 98 0.38 5.77 10.67
C VAL A 98 1.63 6.34 10.01
N ALA A 99 1.92 5.96 8.77
CA ALA A 99 3.08 6.44 8.01
C ALA A 99 3.11 7.97 7.80
N ARG A 100 1.98 8.65 7.92
CA ARG A 100 1.90 10.13 7.88
C ARG A 100 2.37 10.79 9.18
N LEU A 101 2.42 10.04 10.28
CA LEU A 101 2.73 10.55 11.62
C LEU A 101 4.06 10.02 12.15
N ALA A 102 4.46 8.82 11.74
CA ALA A 102 5.65 8.13 12.21
C ALA A 102 6.20 7.17 11.14
N PRO A 103 7.51 6.82 11.21
CA PRO A 103 8.06 5.75 10.40
C PRO A 103 7.26 4.45 10.56
N ALA A 104 6.79 3.89 9.46
CA ALA A 104 5.98 2.68 9.45
C ALA A 104 6.49 1.67 8.41
N GLY A 105 6.12 0.41 8.58
CA GLY A 105 6.35 -0.69 7.67
C GLY A 105 5.28 -1.74 7.85
N MET A 106 5.22 -2.71 6.94
CA MET A 106 4.25 -3.82 7.01
C MET A 106 4.93 -5.15 6.74
N ILE A 107 4.39 -6.19 7.34
CA ILE A 107 4.75 -7.58 7.10
C ILE A 107 3.50 -8.29 6.58
N PHE A 108 3.64 -8.99 5.48
CA PHE A 108 2.60 -9.86 4.94
C PHE A 108 2.99 -11.32 5.11
N VAL A 109 2.00 -12.16 5.35
CA VAL A 109 2.13 -13.62 5.31
C VAL A 109 1.21 -14.17 4.22
N PRO A 110 1.57 -15.30 3.58
CA PRO A 110 0.73 -15.88 2.54
C PRO A 110 -0.63 -16.29 3.06
N CYS A 111 -1.69 -15.87 2.37
CA CYS A 111 -3.02 -16.40 2.59
C CYS A 111 -3.17 -17.79 1.95
N LYS A 112 -3.99 -18.63 2.56
CA LYS A 112 -4.37 -19.93 2.01
C LYS A 112 -5.03 -19.74 0.64
N ASP A 113 -4.51 -20.44 -0.35
CA ASP A 113 -4.97 -20.38 -1.74
C ASP A 113 -4.94 -18.96 -2.35
N GLY A 114 -4.22 -18.02 -1.73
CA GLY A 114 -4.16 -16.61 -2.16
C GLY A 114 -5.46 -15.84 -1.94
N ILE A 115 -6.39 -16.38 -1.16
CA ILE A 115 -7.70 -15.76 -0.92
C ILE A 115 -7.57 -14.71 0.18
N SER A 116 -8.00 -13.47 -0.11
CA SER A 116 -8.15 -12.39 0.85
C SER A 116 -9.48 -11.66 0.63
N HIS A 117 -9.91 -10.85 1.60
CA HIS A 117 -11.19 -10.11 1.57
C HIS A 117 -12.41 -11.03 1.39
N ASN A 118 -12.35 -12.22 1.98
CA ASN A 118 -13.40 -13.23 1.90
C ASN A 118 -13.58 -13.90 3.27
N GLU A 119 -14.80 -14.38 3.55
CA GLU A 119 -15.12 -15.06 4.81
C GLU A 119 -14.36 -16.38 5.03
N ILE A 120 -13.79 -16.95 3.95
CA ILE A 120 -12.95 -18.16 4.00
C ILE A 120 -11.43 -17.84 4.02
N GLU A 121 -11.07 -16.54 4.17
CA GLU A 121 -9.68 -16.15 4.30
C GLU A 121 -9.03 -16.86 5.49
N ASP A 122 -7.87 -17.46 5.24
CA ASP A 122 -7.13 -18.24 6.22
C ASP A 122 -5.62 -18.14 5.94
N ALA A 123 -4.81 -18.37 6.97
CA ALA A 123 -3.37 -18.44 6.87
C ALA A 123 -2.85 -19.64 7.66
N ARG A 124 -1.78 -20.25 7.18
CA ARG A 124 -1.14 -21.38 7.87
C ARG A 124 -0.52 -20.91 9.18
N ALA A 125 -0.61 -21.77 10.21
CA ALA A 125 -0.06 -21.47 11.54
C ALA A 125 1.45 -21.18 11.51
N ASP A 126 2.22 -21.93 10.70
CA ASP A 126 3.65 -21.73 10.52
C ASP A 126 4.00 -20.40 9.84
N HIS A 127 3.19 -19.92 8.91
CA HIS A 127 3.35 -18.60 8.32
C HIS A 127 3.03 -17.48 9.31
N LEU A 128 1.99 -17.65 10.14
CA LEU A 128 1.65 -16.72 11.21
C LEU A 128 2.76 -16.65 12.26
N GLU A 129 3.29 -17.79 12.67
CA GLU A 129 4.43 -17.88 13.58
C GLU A 129 5.64 -17.13 13.00
N ALA A 130 6.00 -17.38 11.74
CA ALA A 130 7.10 -16.70 11.06
C ALA A 130 6.89 -15.19 11.04
N GLY A 131 5.69 -14.73 10.67
CA GLY A 131 5.35 -13.30 10.66
C GLY A 131 5.46 -12.65 12.03
N CYS A 132 4.97 -13.32 13.08
CA CYS A 132 5.08 -12.85 14.46
C CYS A 132 6.54 -12.78 14.95
N ASN A 133 7.36 -13.76 14.62
CA ASN A 133 8.78 -13.77 14.98
C ASN A 133 9.53 -12.63 14.28
N VAL A 134 9.29 -12.40 12.99
CA VAL A 134 9.88 -11.29 12.26
C VAL A 134 9.43 -9.94 12.86
N LEU A 135 8.14 -9.79 13.17
CA LEU A 135 7.62 -8.59 13.82
C LEU A 135 8.30 -8.32 15.14
N LEU A 136 8.41 -9.33 16.02
CA LEU A 136 9.08 -9.21 17.31
C LEU A 136 10.52 -8.71 17.15
N HIS A 137 11.30 -9.32 16.25
CA HIS A 137 12.69 -8.94 16.05
C HIS A 137 12.83 -7.54 15.45
N ALA A 138 12.01 -7.17 14.48
CA ALA A 138 12.00 -5.82 13.90
C ALA A 138 11.62 -4.76 14.96
N MET A 139 10.63 -5.06 15.82
CA MET A 139 10.26 -4.16 16.92
C MET A 139 11.38 -3.99 17.92
N LEU A 140 12.05 -5.06 18.34
CA LEU A 140 13.17 -4.99 19.29
C LEU A 140 14.35 -4.19 18.70
N GLU A 141 14.64 -4.36 17.43
CA GLU A 141 15.68 -3.59 16.74
C GLU A 141 15.35 -2.10 16.71
N ARG A 142 14.11 -1.74 16.40
CA ARG A 142 13.68 -0.33 16.30
C ARG A 142 13.48 0.34 17.66
N ALA A 143 13.05 -0.42 18.69
CA ALA A 143 12.86 0.10 20.03
C ALA A 143 14.21 0.34 20.76
N GLY A 144 15.27 -0.35 20.33
CA GLY A 144 16.56 -0.30 21.01
C GLY A 144 16.54 -1.00 22.37
N VAL A 145 17.69 -0.95 23.05
CA VAL A 145 17.83 -1.50 24.41
C VAL A 145 17.66 -0.37 25.42
N ALA A 146 16.80 -0.57 26.42
CA ALA A 146 16.62 0.39 27.48
C ALA A 146 17.98 0.72 28.16
N GLY A 147 18.37 1.99 28.17
CA GLY A 147 19.63 2.47 28.75
C GLY A 147 20.73 2.85 27.76
N GLN A 148 20.69 2.46 26.50
CA GLN A 148 21.68 2.91 25.51
C GLN A 148 21.39 4.34 24.98
N GLY A 149 20.14 4.75 24.87
CA GLY A 149 19.76 6.10 24.39
C GLY A 149 20.16 7.25 25.33
N GLN A 150 20.50 6.97 26.61
CA GLN A 150 21.01 8.01 27.51
C GLN A 150 22.52 8.21 27.40
N ALA A 151 23.29 7.22 26.96
CA ALA A 151 24.72 7.32 26.76
C ALA A 151 25.07 8.15 25.51
N ASP A 152 24.32 7.99 24.43
CA ASP A 152 24.59 8.72 23.19
C ASP A 152 24.17 10.19 23.30
N ALA A 153 23.06 10.50 23.97
CA ALA A 153 22.64 11.88 24.23
C ALA A 153 23.59 12.65 25.16
N GLN A 154 24.25 11.96 26.08
CA GLN A 154 25.26 12.57 26.96
C GLN A 154 26.62 12.74 26.28
N ALA A 155 26.97 11.90 25.32
CA ALA A 155 28.17 12.03 24.51
C ALA A 155 28.11 13.24 23.59
N ASP A 156 26.97 13.45 22.91
CA ASP A 156 26.75 14.59 22.03
C ASP A 156 26.69 15.92 22.80
N THR A 157 26.11 15.93 24.00
CA THR A 157 26.05 17.15 24.83
C THR A 157 27.46 17.53 25.36
N LYS A 158 28.33 16.55 25.60
CA LYS A 158 29.70 16.78 26.08
C LYS A 158 30.63 17.23 24.96
N ALA A 159 30.41 16.76 23.72
CA ALA A 159 31.14 17.21 22.52
C ALA A 159 30.79 18.66 22.14
N ALA A 160 29.55 19.07 22.36
CA ALA A 160 29.09 20.44 22.06
C ALA A 160 29.56 21.49 23.12
N GLN A 161 30.03 21.07 24.28
CA GLN A 161 30.55 21.98 25.35
C GLN A 161 32.07 22.19 25.30
N VAL A 162 32.79 21.54 24.38
CA VAL A 162 34.26 21.62 24.24
C VAL A 162 34.68 22.34 22.94
N ALA A 163 33.74 22.81 22.18
CA ALA A 163 33.94 23.67 20.97
C ALA A 163 33.46 25.08 21.26
#